data_bfbe3d71c2ed4a377884f0b3f1e50ca7
#
_entry.id   bfbe3d71c2ed4a377884f0b3f1e50ca7
#
_cell.length_a   1.000
_cell.length_b   1.000
_cell.length_c   1.000
_cell.angle_alpha   90.00
_cell.angle_beta   90.00
_cell.angle_gamma   90.00
#
_symmetry.space_group_name_H-M   'P 1'
#
loop_
_entity.id
_entity.type
_entity.pdbx_description
1 polymer ?
#
loop_
_entity_poly.entity_id
_entity_poly.type
_entity_poly.pdbx_seq_one_letter_code
_entity_poly.pdbx_strand_id
1 'polypeptide(L)'
;ACKNRYLKWVVGGDNGTQYSRCPTPATCNLVADVYHSTPAVIGNPSEGLRDEGYQRFASSNARKRPLVLYTSTNDGFLHAFKVASNDPADSNDAAAKVLTKASNELWAFIPPAVLPKIPSEYPNVHQLLLDGAPIVRDVPGSTPSAAGATIKLERNLKSIGTSESDWRTVLVQSFGSAAPGYFALDVTDPVAGPKFLWQLI
;
A
#
# COMPACT_ATOMS: atom_id res chain seq x y z
N ALA A 1 -18.73 5.12 -23.57
CA ALA A 1 -18.72 3.65 -23.54
C ALA A 1 -17.33 3.10 -23.28
N CYS A 2 -16.28 3.47 -24.06
CA CYS A 2 -14.92 2.91 -23.92
C CYS A 2 -14.27 3.18 -22.54
N LYS A 3 -14.38 4.40 -22.00
CA LYS A 3 -13.80 4.75 -20.69
C LYS A 3 -14.29 3.84 -19.56
N ASN A 4 -15.61 3.60 -19.49
CA ASN A 4 -16.19 2.76 -18.44
C ASN A 4 -15.78 1.29 -18.58
N ARG A 5 -15.63 0.80 -19.81
CA ARG A 5 -15.17 -0.55 -20.07
C ARG A 5 -13.74 -0.74 -19.66
N TYR A 6 -12.89 0.22 -19.98
CA TYR A 6 -11.49 0.24 -19.58
C TYR A 6 -11.33 0.25 -18.05
N LEU A 7 -12.04 1.14 -17.35
CA LEU A 7 -12.00 1.17 -15.89
C LEU A 7 -12.44 -0.15 -15.26
N LYS A 8 -13.52 -0.76 -15.80
CA LYS A 8 -13.95 -2.09 -15.35
C LYS A 8 -12.87 -3.15 -15.56
N TRP A 9 -12.19 -3.13 -16.70
CA TRP A 9 -11.10 -4.05 -16.96
C TRP A 9 -9.96 -3.87 -15.96
N VAL A 10 -9.53 -2.65 -15.70
CA VAL A 10 -8.45 -2.33 -14.74
C VAL A 10 -8.75 -2.89 -13.35
N VAL A 11 -9.99 -2.77 -12.87
CA VAL A 11 -10.41 -3.29 -11.56
C VAL A 11 -10.92 -4.74 -11.58
N GLY A 12 -10.78 -5.42 -12.70
CA GLY A 12 -11.23 -6.82 -12.84
C GLY A 12 -12.75 -7.00 -12.91
N GLY A 13 -13.52 -5.93 -13.08
CA GLY A 13 -14.98 -5.96 -13.02
C GLY A 13 -15.73 -6.17 -14.35
N ASP A 14 -15.03 -6.42 -15.45
CA ASP A 14 -15.66 -6.63 -16.77
C ASP A 14 -15.89 -8.12 -17.07
N ASN A 15 -16.72 -8.76 -16.27
CA ASN A 15 -16.99 -10.19 -16.35
C ASN A 15 -17.68 -10.56 -17.67
N GLY A 16 -17.30 -11.71 -18.24
CA GLY A 16 -17.99 -12.31 -19.38
C GLY A 16 -17.59 -11.79 -20.75
N THR A 17 -16.56 -10.97 -20.88
CA THR A 17 -16.00 -10.55 -22.18
C THR A 17 -14.66 -11.24 -22.43
N GLN A 18 -14.28 -11.40 -23.71
CA GLN A 18 -12.98 -11.95 -24.11
C GLN A 18 -11.78 -11.13 -23.61
N TYR A 19 -12.00 -9.91 -23.13
CA TYR A 19 -10.99 -9.00 -22.61
C TYR A 19 -11.05 -8.85 -21.10
N SER A 20 -11.87 -9.66 -20.42
CA SER A 20 -12.01 -9.59 -18.97
C SER A 20 -10.83 -10.25 -18.27
N ARG A 21 -10.33 -9.63 -17.21
CA ARG A 21 -9.39 -10.27 -16.27
C ARG A 21 -10.09 -11.36 -15.44
N CYS A 22 -11.42 -11.35 -15.45
CA CYS A 22 -12.29 -12.33 -14.79
C CYS A 22 -13.27 -12.93 -15.81
N PRO A 23 -12.81 -13.74 -16.77
CA PRO A 23 -13.71 -14.33 -17.77
C PRO A 23 -14.77 -15.25 -17.15
N THR A 24 -14.44 -15.91 -16.04
CA THR A 24 -15.40 -16.64 -15.20
C THR A 24 -15.04 -16.44 -13.73
N PRO A 25 -15.97 -16.63 -12.77
CA PRO A 25 -15.65 -16.58 -11.35
C PRO A 25 -14.54 -17.54 -10.91
N ALA A 26 -14.35 -18.64 -11.63
CA ALA A 26 -13.32 -19.64 -11.35
C ALA A 26 -11.94 -19.30 -11.94
N THR A 27 -11.88 -18.35 -12.88
CA THR A 27 -10.66 -18.00 -13.64
C THR A 27 -10.38 -16.50 -13.57
N CYS A 28 -10.53 -15.92 -12.40
CA CYS A 28 -10.34 -14.49 -12.17
C CYS A 28 -8.87 -14.18 -11.84
N ASN A 29 -8.21 -13.39 -12.66
CA ASN A 29 -6.83 -12.92 -12.45
C ASN A 29 -6.84 -11.47 -11.97
N LEU A 30 -7.27 -11.25 -10.74
CA LEU A 30 -7.34 -9.90 -10.16
C LEU A 30 -5.97 -9.35 -9.79
N VAL A 31 -5.05 -10.23 -9.40
CA VAL A 31 -3.66 -9.89 -9.08
C VAL A 31 -2.79 -10.36 -10.23
N ALA A 32 -2.04 -9.45 -10.82
CA ALA A 32 -1.08 -9.78 -11.86
C ALA A 32 0.18 -10.42 -11.27
N ASP A 33 1.11 -10.79 -12.13
CA ASP A 33 2.36 -11.42 -11.74
C ASP A 33 3.27 -10.46 -10.96
N VAL A 34 3.97 -11.02 -9.98
CA VAL A 34 5.03 -10.38 -9.21
C VAL A 34 6.36 -10.84 -9.78
N TYR A 35 7.20 -9.90 -10.23
CA TYR A 35 8.47 -10.25 -10.87
C TYR A 35 9.69 -9.89 -10.00
N HIS A 36 10.03 -8.62 -9.85
CA HIS A 36 11.17 -8.19 -9.03
C HIS A 36 10.76 -7.64 -7.64
N SER A 37 9.47 -7.48 -7.39
CA SER A 37 8.99 -6.92 -6.14
C SER A 37 9.15 -7.91 -4.99
N THR A 38 10.19 -7.74 -4.18
CA THR A 38 10.29 -8.47 -2.91
C THR A 38 9.24 -7.92 -1.95
N PRO A 39 8.31 -8.76 -1.44
CA PRO A 39 7.29 -8.30 -0.52
C PRO A 39 7.86 -7.74 0.79
N ALA A 40 7.29 -6.64 1.28
CA ALA A 40 7.57 -6.11 2.60
C ALA A 40 6.42 -6.43 3.56
N VAL A 41 6.74 -6.99 4.72
CA VAL A 41 5.74 -7.33 5.75
C VAL A 41 5.97 -6.43 6.96
N ILE A 42 4.96 -5.64 7.32
CA ILE A 42 5.02 -4.66 8.40
C ILE A 42 3.83 -4.84 9.33
N GLY A 43 4.14 -4.91 10.61
CA GLY A 43 3.17 -4.96 11.72
C GLY A 43 3.30 -3.76 12.64
N ASN A 44 3.33 -4.02 13.95
CA ASN A 44 3.54 -3.01 14.97
C ASN A 44 4.84 -2.24 14.75
N PRO A 45 4.91 -0.96 15.19
CA PRO A 45 6.17 -0.25 15.27
C PRO A 45 7.20 -1.04 16.10
N SER A 46 8.36 -1.34 15.52
CA SER A 46 9.35 -2.24 16.13
C SER A 46 10.81 -1.84 15.89
N GLU A 47 11.05 -0.57 15.52
CA GLU A 47 12.42 -0.10 15.21
C GLU A 47 13.36 -0.05 16.43
N GLY A 48 12.87 -0.32 17.64
CA GLY A 48 13.68 -0.37 18.86
C GLY A 48 14.31 0.98 19.26
N LEU A 49 13.79 2.09 18.72
CA LEU A 49 14.31 3.42 19.00
C LEU A 49 13.98 3.83 20.43
N ARG A 50 14.95 4.44 21.13
CA ARG A 50 14.79 4.97 22.50
C ARG A 50 14.22 6.40 22.55
N ASP A 51 13.80 6.92 21.41
CA ASP A 51 13.17 8.23 21.33
C ASP A 51 11.79 8.20 21.99
N GLU A 52 11.51 9.16 22.87
CA GLU A 52 10.24 9.20 23.62
C GLU A 52 9.02 9.38 22.70
N GLY A 53 9.15 10.17 21.65
CA GLY A 53 8.10 10.34 20.64
C GLY A 53 7.81 9.02 19.93
N TYR A 54 8.87 8.27 19.59
CA TYR A 54 8.71 6.95 19.01
C TYR A 54 8.04 5.95 19.96
N GLN A 55 8.44 5.93 21.22
CA GLN A 55 7.82 5.04 22.22
C GLN A 55 6.33 5.32 22.41
N ARG A 56 5.93 6.58 22.34
CA ARG A 56 4.49 6.95 22.36
C ARG A 56 3.78 6.50 21.12
N PHE A 57 4.36 6.75 19.94
CA PHE A 57 3.83 6.24 18.68
C PHE A 57 3.68 4.72 18.71
N ALA A 58 4.69 4.00 19.16
CA ALA A 58 4.69 2.55 19.26
C ALA A 58 3.68 1.99 20.29
N SER A 59 3.33 2.78 21.32
CA SER A 59 2.32 2.41 22.31
C SER A 59 0.90 2.88 21.98
N SER A 60 0.73 3.68 20.93
CA SER A 60 -0.54 4.23 20.48
C SER A 60 -1.38 3.23 19.68
N ASN A 61 -2.39 3.76 18.97
CA ASN A 61 -3.19 2.95 18.05
C ASN A 61 -2.36 2.30 16.92
N ALA A 62 -1.18 2.83 16.59
CA ALA A 62 -0.25 2.19 15.68
C ALA A 62 0.18 0.78 16.13
N ARG A 63 0.17 0.50 17.44
CA ARG A 63 0.41 -0.84 17.98
C ARG A 63 -0.65 -1.86 17.59
N LYS A 64 -1.87 -1.41 17.32
CA LYS A 64 -3.00 -2.28 16.96
C LYS A 64 -3.15 -2.48 15.44
N ARG A 65 -2.30 -1.85 14.64
CA ARG A 65 -2.37 -2.01 13.19
C ARG A 65 -2.11 -3.47 12.81
N PRO A 66 -2.82 -3.99 11.80
CA PRO A 66 -2.63 -5.35 11.35
C PRO A 66 -1.23 -5.55 10.77
N LEU A 67 -0.80 -6.80 10.72
CA LEU A 67 0.34 -7.22 9.91
C LEU A 67 -0.08 -7.16 8.45
N VAL A 68 0.64 -6.37 7.65
CA VAL A 68 0.31 -6.12 6.25
C VAL A 68 1.50 -6.45 5.36
N LEU A 69 1.23 -7.20 4.30
CA LEU A 69 2.17 -7.48 3.23
C LEU A 69 1.93 -6.47 2.10
N TYR A 70 3.01 -5.81 1.67
CA TYR A 70 3.02 -4.92 0.52
C TYR A 70 3.83 -5.55 -0.60
N THR A 71 3.29 -5.57 -1.81
CA THR A 71 3.98 -6.05 -3.01
C THR A 71 3.44 -5.35 -4.24
N SER A 72 4.29 -5.11 -5.23
CA SER A 72 3.83 -4.59 -6.51
C SER A 72 3.71 -5.69 -7.56
N THR A 73 2.85 -5.43 -8.52
CA THR A 73 2.57 -6.31 -9.65
C THR A 73 2.86 -5.61 -10.97
N ASN A 74 3.16 -6.40 -11.98
CA ASN A 74 3.58 -5.90 -13.29
C ASN A 74 2.51 -5.06 -13.99
N ASP A 75 1.25 -5.18 -13.62
CA ASP A 75 0.14 -4.37 -14.14
C ASP A 75 0.05 -2.96 -13.53
N GLY A 76 1.05 -2.58 -12.70
CA GLY A 76 1.21 -1.23 -12.19
C GLY A 76 0.57 -0.97 -10.84
N PHE A 77 0.09 -2.00 -10.14
CA PHE A 77 -0.46 -1.85 -8.80
C PHE A 77 0.56 -2.14 -7.70
N LEU A 78 0.47 -1.38 -6.63
CA LEU A 78 0.98 -1.74 -5.31
C LEU A 78 -0.20 -2.24 -4.48
N HIS A 79 -0.13 -3.48 -4.05
CA HIS A 79 -1.14 -4.13 -3.24
C HIS A 79 -0.76 -4.15 -1.76
N ALA A 80 -1.76 -4.05 -0.89
CA ALA A 80 -1.65 -4.25 0.54
C ALA A 80 -2.59 -5.36 0.99
N PHE A 81 -2.02 -6.45 1.51
CA PHE A 81 -2.79 -7.58 1.99
C PHE A 81 -2.66 -7.71 3.51
N LYS A 82 -3.79 -7.81 4.20
CA LYS A 82 -3.80 -8.16 5.62
C LYS A 82 -3.34 -9.61 5.80
N VAL A 83 -2.25 -9.79 6.54
CA VAL A 83 -1.70 -11.11 6.88
C VAL A 83 -2.25 -11.60 8.21
N ALA A 84 -2.28 -10.72 9.22
CA ALA A 84 -2.83 -11.01 10.54
C ALA A 84 -3.31 -9.73 11.20
N SER A 85 -4.20 -9.84 12.20
CA SER A 85 -4.52 -8.74 13.09
C SER A 85 -3.49 -8.69 14.23
N ASN A 86 -3.20 -7.53 14.74
CA ASN A 86 -2.42 -7.36 15.96
C ASN A 86 -3.25 -6.79 17.11
N ASP A 87 -4.56 -6.74 16.97
CA ASP A 87 -5.45 -6.33 18.04
C ASP A 87 -5.83 -7.57 18.87
N PRO A 88 -5.40 -7.64 20.15
CA PRO A 88 -5.78 -8.74 21.04
C PRO A 88 -7.29 -8.88 21.25
N ALA A 89 -8.05 -7.81 20.99
CA ALA A 89 -9.50 -7.81 21.07
C ALA A 89 -10.19 -8.34 19.80
N ASP A 90 -9.45 -8.53 18.72
CA ASP A 90 -9.98 -9.12 17.50
C ASP A 90 -10.11 -10.63 17.62
N SER A 91 -11.25 -11.08 18.13
CA SER A 91 -11.57 -12.52 18.25
C SER A 91 -11.59 -13.25 16.90
N ASN A 92 -11.56 -12.54 15.80
CA ASN A 92 -11.48 -13.10 14.45
C ASN A 92 -10.07 -13.31 13.96
N ASP A 93 -9.07 -12.88 14.74
CA ASP A 93 -7.67 -13.01 14.42
C ASP A 93 -7.07 -14.35 14.88
N ALA A 94 -7.74 -15.44 14.68
CA ALA A 94 -6.98 -16.65 14.59
C ALA A 94 -6.13 -16.55 13.32
N ALA A 95 -4.81 -16.66 13.45
CA ALA A 95 -3.88 -16.68 12.32
C ALA A 95 -4.30 -17.65 11.21
N ALA A 96 -5.04 -18.71 11.57
CA ALA A 96 -5.68 -19.63 10.65
C ALA A 96 -6.83 -19.02 9.81
N LYS A 97 -7.45 -17.93 10.23
CA LYS A 97 -8.58 -17.32 9.51
C LYS A 97 -8.14 -16.40 8.37
N VAL A 98 -6.93 -15.91 8.40
CA VAL A 98 -6.37 -15.08 7.33
C VAL A 98 -6.25 -15.87 6.04
N LEU A 99 -5.89 -17.14 6.13
CA LEU A 99 -5.62 -18.00 4.98
C LEU A 99 -6.90 -18.54 4.30
N THR A 100 -8.05 -18.34 4.87
CA THR A 100 -9.30 -18.98 4.38
C THR A 100 -10.25 -18.02 3.67
N LYS A 101 -9.93 -16.73 3.55
CA LYS A 101 -10.87 -15.75 3.03
C LYS A 101 -10.33 -14.98 1.82
N ALA A 102 -11.15 -14.97 0.80
CA ALA A 102 -10.94 -14.32 -0.50
C ALA A 102 -10.94 -12.78 -0.46
N SER A 103 -10.61 -12.11 0.64
CA SER A 103 -10.66 -10.64 0.74
C SER A 103 -9.67 -10.10 1.76
N ASN A 104 -8.43 -10.56 1.68
CA ASN A 104 -7.36 -10.04 2.52
C ASN A 104 -6.73 -8.75 1.96
N GLU A 105 -7.08 -8.37 0.74
CA GLU A 105 -6.63 -7.12 0.17
C GLU A 105 -7.31 -5.95 0.88
N LEU A 106 -6.51 -5.09 1.49
CA LEU A 106 -6.99 -3.85 2.10
C LEU A 106 -7.21 -2.78 1.03
N TRP A 107 -6.26 -2.67 0.10
CA TRP A 107 -6.30 -1.73 -1.00
C TRP A 107 -5.26 -2.08 -2.06
N ALA A 108 -5.46 -1.51 -3.25
CA ALA A 108 -4.49 -1.43 -4.32
C ALA A 108 -4.29 0.04 -4.73
N PHE A 109 -3.07 0.43 -5.04
CA PHE A 109 -2.69 1.78 -5.40
C PHE A 109 -1.91 1.81 -6.71
N ILE A 110 -2.28 2.72 -7.60
CA ILE A 110 -1.54 2.97 -8.85
C ILE A 110 -0.84 4.32 -8.72
N PRO A 111 0.51 4.36 -8.81
CA PRO A 111 1.23 5.63 -8.79
C PRO A 111 0.81 6.53 -9.97
N PRO A 112 0.70 7.85 -9.79
CA PRO A 112 0.29 8.77 -10.88
C PRO A 112 1.17 8.67 -12.12
N ALA A 113 2.47 8.39 -11.99
CA ALA A 113 3.39 8.20 -13.11
C ALA A 113 3.08 6.95 -13.95
N VAL A 114 2.44 5.95 -13.37
CA VAL A 114 2.07 4.69 -14.04
C VAL A 114 0.73 4.82 -14.77
N LEU A 115 -0.20 5.61 -14.26
CA LEU A 115 -1.55 5.77 -14.82
C LEU A 115 -1.59 5.97 -16.35
N PRO A 116 -0.76 6.82 -16.95
CA PRO A 116 -0.77 7.01 -18.40
C PRO A 116 -0.31 5.79 -19.19
N LYS A 117 0.38 4.84 -18.56
CA LYS A 117 0.93 3.65 -19.21
C LYS A 117 -0.04 2.47 -19.19
N ILE A 118 -0.99 2.42 -18.26
CA ILE A 118 -1.94 1.32 -18.13
C ILE A 118 -2.72 1.04 -19.44
N PRO A 119 -3.12 2.03 -20.27
CA PRO A 119 -3.77 1.74 -21.54
C PRO A 119 -2.99 0.82 -22.48
N SER A 120 -1.65 0.76 -22.37
CA SER A 120 -0.83 -0.11 -23.19
C SER A 120 -0.98 -1.59 -22.86
N GLU A 121 -1.52 -1.93 -21.69
CA GLU A 121 -1.84 -3.31 -21.31
C GLU A 121 -3.19 -3.80 -21.85
N TYR A 122 -4.08 -2.88 -22.16
CA TYR A 122 -5.40 -3.26 -22.64
C TYR A 122 -5.35 -3.70 -24.13
N PRO A 123 -5.95 -4.82 -24.49
CA PRO A 123 -6.78 -5.71 -23.66
C PRO A 123 -6.07 -6.96 -23.13
N ASN A 124 -4.84 -7.15 -23.12
CA ASN A 124 -4.11 -8.32 -22.56
C ASN A 124 -2.65 -8.33 -23.07
N VAL A 125 -2.04 -7.17 -23.12
CA VAL A 125 -0.61 -7.05 -23.43
C VAL A 125 0.15 -7.01 -22.11
N HIS A 126 1.05 -7.96 -21.88
CA HIS A 126 1.89 -7.96 -20.70
C HIS A 126 2.91 -6.83 -20.76
N GLN A 127 2.98 -6.04 -19.69
CA GLN A 127 3.91 -4.94 -19.49
C GLN A 127 4.56 -5.03 -18.12
N LEU A 128 5.71 -4.41 -17.94
CA LEU A 128 6.33 -4.18 -16.64
C LEU A 128 6.04 -2.73 -16.25
N LEU A 129 4.92 -2.48 -15.59
CA LEU A 129 4.49 -1.14 -15.19
C LEU A 129 4.92 -0.73 -13.78
N LEU A 130 5.14 -1.72 -12.89
CA LEU A 130 5.62 -1.50 -11.54
C LEU A 130 6.20 -2.82 -10.99
N ASP A 131 7.53 -2.89 -10.85
CA ASP A 131 8.20 -4.10 -10.38
C ASP A 131 9.26 -3.85 -9.29
N GLY A 132 9.34 -2.63 -8.78
CA GLY A 132 10.24 -2.31 -7.68
C GLY A 132 9.78 -2.89 -6.35
N ALA A 133 10.73 -3.20 -5.45
CA ALA A 133 10.43 -3.66 -4.11
C ALA A 133 10.06 -2.48 -3.17
N PRO A 134 8.97 -2.57 -2.40
CA PRO A 134 8.63 -1.58 -1.40
C PRO A 134 9.55 -1.68 -0.17
N ILE A 135 9.93 -0.53 0.37
CA ILE A 135 10.62 -0.40 1.66
C ILE A 135 9.70 0.38 2.58
N VAL A 136 9.45 -0.16 3.77
CA VAL A 136 8.55 0.46 4.75
C VAL A 136 9.31 0.70 6.05
N ARG A 137 9.25 1.94 6.57
CA ARG A 137 9.93 2.35 7.80
C ARG A 137 9.10 3.35 8.58
N ASP A 138 9.29 3.33 9.89
CA ASP A 138 8.79 4.38 10.78
C ASP A 138 9.76 5.56 10.73
N VAL A 139 9.25 6.74 10.41
CA VAL A 139 10.05 7.97 10.25
C VAL A 139 9.42 9.11 11.05
N PRO A 140 10.24 10.05 11.56
CA PRO A 140 9.69 11.26 12.16
C PRO A 140 8.99 12.11 11.09
N GLY A 141 7.77 12.53 11.39
CA GLY A 141 6.97 13.34 10.48
C GLY A 141 5.68 13.82 11.13
N SER A 142 5.30 15.07 10.90
CA SER A 142 4.06 15.64 11.42
C SER A 142 2.88 15.34 10.50
N THR A 143 1.67 15.26 11.09
CA THR A 143 0.43 15.24 10.30
C THR A 143 0.21 16.61 9.68
N PRO A 144 -0.07 16.71 8.37
CA PRO A 144 -0.56 17.96 7.82
C PRO A 144 -1.87 18.35 8.50
N SER A 145 -1.95 19.55 9.02
CA SER A 145 -3.15 20.05 9.71
C SER A 145 -4.28 20.44 8.75
N ALA A 146 -4.03 20.41 7.44
CA ALA A 146 -5.01 20.76 6.42
C ALA A 146 -4.92 19.82 5.20
N ALA A 147 -6.05 19.58 4.54
CA ALA A 147 -6.10 18.86 3.29
C ALA A 147 -5.20 19.55 2.24
N GLY A 148 -4.27 18.80 1.64
CA GLY A 148 -3.32 19.33 0.67
C GLY A 148 -2.03 19.90 1.24
N ALA A 149 -1.86 19.93 2.57
CA ALA A 149 -0.60 20.31 3.18
C ALA A 149 0.46 19.22 2.98
N THR A 150 1.67 19.65 2.63
CA THR A 150 2.82 18.76 2.49
C THR A 150 3.20 18.20 3.87
N ILE A 151 3.39 16.90 3.99
CA ILE A 151 3.96 16.30 5.20
C ILE A 151 5.37 16.87 5.37
N LYS A 152 5.58 17.54 6.47
CA LYS A 152 6.93 17.95 6.86
C LYS A 152 7.58 16.79 7.60
N LEU A 153 8.55 16.18 6.99
CA LEU A 153 9.43 15.19 7.63
C LEU A 153 10.42 15.93 8.54
N GLU A 154 9.91 16.63 9.54
CA GLU A 154 10.70 17.34 10.52
C GLU A 154 10.35 16.81 11.90
N ARG A 155 11.36 16.42 12.64
CA ARG A 155 11.21 16.15 14.06
C ARG A 155 10.87 17.45 14.78
N ASN A 156 9.68 17.57 15.28
CA ASN A 156 9.31 18.70 16.12
C ASN A 156 9.82 18.48 17.55
N LEU A 157 11.04 18.93 17.81
CA LEU A 157 11.67 18.86 19.13
C LEU A 157 10.91 19.61 20.22
N LYS A 158 9.96 20.50 19.86
CA LYS A 158 9.18 21.30 20.81
C LYS A 158 7.95 20.57 21.34
N SER A 159 7.52 19.50 20.70
CA SER A 159 6.39 18.70 21.14
C SER A 159 6.78 17.39 21.82
N ILE A 160 8.00 17.29 22.32
CA ILE A 160 8.42 16.21 23.20
C ILE A 160 7.47 16.22 24.40
N GLY A 161 6.47 15.40 24.36
CA GLY A 161 5.63 15.26 25.52
C GLY A 161 4.15 15.06 25.29
N THR A 162 3.56 15.38 24.17
CA THR A 162 2.09 15.45 24.09
C THR A 162 1.44 14.81 22.88
N SER A 163 2.18 14.41 21.81
CA SER A 163 1.53 13.94 20.59
C SER A 163 2.20 12.73 19.96
N GLU A 164 1.40 11.71 19.66
CA GLU A 164 1.73 10.57 18.82
C GLU A 164 1.98 10.99 17.35
N SER A 165 1.70 12.26 17.03
CA SER A 165 1.62 12.78 15.67
C SER A 165 2.98 13.04 15.01
N ASP A 166 4.08 12.85 15.74
CA ASP A 166 5.42 13.16 15.25
C ASP A 166 6.10 11.99 14.52
N TRP A 167 5.40 10.86 14.40
CA TRP A 167 5.90 9.67 13.72
C TRP A 167 4.91 9.15 12.69
N ARG A 168 5.45 8.61 11.60
CA ARG A 168 4.69 8.04 10.49
C ARG A 168 5.35 6.77 10.01
N THR A 169 4.56 5.84 9.53
CA THR A 169 5.05 4.72 8.75
C THR A 169 4.97 5.09 7.28
N VAL A 170 6.13 5.18 6.64
CA VAL A 170 6.24 5.57 5.23
C VAL A 170 6.72 4.38 4.41
N LEU A 171 6.02 4.13 3.31
CA LEU A 171 6.42 3.23 2.26
C LEU A 171 7.06 4.04 1.15
N VAL A 172 8.26 3.66 0.74
CA VAL A 172 8.95 4.19 -0.44
C VAL A 172 9.19 3.04 -1.40
N GLN A 173 8.89 3.26 -2.67
CA GLN A 173 9.09 2.25 -3.70
C GLN A 173 9.62 2.87 -4.98
N SER A 174 10.59 2.19 -5.62
CA SER A 174 11.01 2.51 -6.98
C SER A 174 9.99 2.00 -7.99
N PHE A 175 9.96 2.64 -9.16
CA PHE A 175 9.18 2.11 -10.28
C PHE A 175 9.80 0.85 -10.89
N GLY A 176 11.04 0.50 -10.48
CA GLY A 176 11.77 -0.65 -11.02
C GLY A 176 12.16 -0.47 -12.48
N SER A 177 11.95 -1.51 -13.28
CA SER A 177 12.27 -1.48 -14.72
C SER A 177 11.33 -0.59 -15.53
N ALA A 178 10.17 -0.25 -14.99
CA ALA A 178 9.13 0.50 -15.70
C ALA A 178 9.49 1.96 -15.96
N ALA A 179 10.20 2.61 -15.02
CA ALA A 179 10.62 4.00 -15.12
C ALA A 179 11.71 4.33 -14.09
N PRO A 180 12.56 5.33 -14.35
CA PRO A 180 13.41 5.89 -13.31
C PRO A 180 12.55 6.59 -12.27
N GLY A 181 12.96 6.52 -10.98
CA GLY A 181 12.33 7.28 -9.92
C GLY A 181 11.66 6.45 -8.84
N TYR A 182 10.97 7.17 -7.95
CA TYR A 182 10.40 6.62 -6.72
C TYR A 182 9.09 7.33 -6.39
N PHE A 183 8.26 6.67 -5.59
CA PHE A 183 7.10 7.30 -4.94
C PHE A 183 7.04 6.92 -3.47
N ALA A 184 6.32 7.73 -2.70
CA ALA A 184 6.13 7.51 -1.28
C ALA A 184 4.67 7.62 -0.87
N LEU A 185 4.29 6.77 0.09
CA LEU A 185 2.97 6.71 0.68
C LEU A 185 3.08 6.74 2.21
N ASP A 186 2.18 7.46 2.88
CA ASP A 186 1.94 7.28 4.31
C ASP A 186 1.00 6.08 4.49
N VAL A 187 1.49 5.05 5.16
CA VAL A 187 0.77 3.82 5.47
C VAL A 187 0.66 3.60 6.98
N THR A 188 0.68 4.67 7.77
CA THR A 188 0.57 4.64 9.23
C THR A 188 -0.68 3.91 9.69
N ASP A 189 -1.80 4.16 9.02
CA ASP A 189 -3.04 3.41 9.18
C ASP A 189 -3.33 2.64 7.88
N PRO A 190 -2.90 1.38 7.79
CA PRO A 190 -3.06 0.60 6.56
C PRO A 190 -4.52 0.25 6.27
N VAL A 191 -5.41 0.28 7.25
CA VAL A 191 -6.84 -0.03 7.06
C VAL A 191 -7.59 1.15 6.44
N ALA A 192 -7.23 2.39 6.83
CA ALA A 192 -7.80 3.59 6.24
C ALA A 192 -7.34 3.83 4.78
N GLY A 193 -6.33 3.09 4.33
CA GLY A 193 -5.75 3.22 3.00
C GLY A 193 -4.54 4.16 2.93
N PRO A 194 -3.81 4.14 1.82
CA PRO A 194 -2.58 4.90 1.65
C PRO A 194 -2.88 6.37 1.42
N LYS A 195 -2.02 7.24 1.95
CA LYS A 195 -2.00 8.66 1.59
C LYS A 195 -0.78 8.93 0.72
N PHE A 196 -1.02 9.42 -0.48
CA PHE A 196 0.06 9.78 -1.39
C PHE A 196 0.86 10.96 -0.82
N LEU A 197 2.18 10.80 -0.76
CA LEU A 197 3.08 11.85 -0.27
C LEU A 197 3.73 12.59 -1.44
N TRP A 198 4.48 11.87 -2.24
CA TRP A 198 5.19 12.42 -3.38
C TRP A 198 5.60 11.33 -4.38
N GLN A 199 6.00 11.76 -5.56
CA GLN A 199 6.76 10.98 -6.52
C GLN A 199 7.89 11.82 -7.10
N LEU A 200 8.98 11.17 -7.44
CA LEU A 200 10.13 11.71 -8.15
C LEU A 200 10.29 10.90 -9.43
N ILE A 201 10.37 11.58 -10.58
CA ILE A 201 10.51 10.97 -11.91
C ILE A 201 11.71 11.58 -12.59
#